data_66755cd0a5a9e6d6a29cdd7fa43c5028
#
_entry.id   66755cd0a5a9e6d6a29cdd7fa43c5028
#
_cell.length_a   1.000
_cell.length_b   1.000
_cell.length_c   1.000
_cell.angle_alpha   90.00
_cell.angle_beta   90.00
_cell.angle_gamma   90.00
#
_symmetry.space_group_name_H-M   'P 1'
#
loop_
_entity.id
_entity.type
_entity.pdbx_description
1 polymer ?
#
loop_
_entity_poly.entity_id
_entity_poly.type
_entity_poly.pdbx_seq_one_letter_code
_entity_poly.pdbx_strand_id
1 'polypeptide(L)'
;MPRPVSPYGVTKLAGEHLAFLYGRSFGMPVAALRYFTVYGPRQRPDMAFHRFCRALWLGEPLVVYGDGRQSRDFTYIDDAIEANVRAWSRAGPQAVYNVGGGSQVEVLEAIAVLERACGVKAKLDFKPLPPGDPPRTRADASRLEADLGYVPAVPIERGLEAEAEWTRGLYARSGR
;
A
#
# COMPACT_ATOMS: atom_id res chain seq x y z
N MET A 1 11.82 1.49 -19.21
CA MET A 1 10.76 2.50 -19.37
C MET A 1 9.44 1.90 -18.86
N PRO A 2 8.67 2.57 -17.99
CA PRO A 2 7.39 2.07 -17.50
C PRO A 2 6.39 1.80 -18.64
N ARG A 3 5.62 0.71 -18.49
CA ARG A 3 4.57 0.32 -19.45
C ARG A 3 3.25 0.15 -18.68
N PRO A 4 2.48 1.25 -18.49
CA PRO A 4 1.22 1.16 -17.75
C PRO A 4 0.22 0.26 -18.47
N VAL A 5 -0.48 -0.56 -17.68
CA VAL A 5 -1.48 -1.53 -18.18
C VAL A 5 -2.92 -1.10 -17.86
N SER A 6 -3.11 0.12 -17.34
CA SER A 6 -4.42 0.66 -17.00
C SER A 6 -4.49 2.15 -17.26
N PRO A 7 -5.70 2.72 -17.49
CA PRO A 7 -5.88 4.17 -17.60
C PRO A 7 -5.33 4.94 -16.40
N TYR A 8 -5.52 4.40 -15.19
CA TYR A 8 -4.93 4.96 -13.96
C TYR A 8 -3.39 5.04 -14.06
N GLY A 9 -2.74 3.95 -14.45
CA GLY A 9 -1.28 3.93 -14.61
C GLY A 9 -0.78 4.94 -15.65
N VAL A 10 -1.53 5.12 -16.74
CA VAL A 10 -1.22 6.12 -17.77
C VAL A 10 -1.27 7.54 -17.18
N THR A 11 -2.32 7.88 -16.42
CA THR A 11 -2.43 9.22 -15.82
C THR A 11 -1.35 9.48 -14.80
N LYS A 12 -0.94 8.46 -14.01
CA LYS A 12 0.16 8.59 -13.04
C LYS A 12 1.51 8.82 -13.74
N LEU A 13 1.78 8.07 -14.81
CA LEU A 13 3.01 8.28 -15.60
C LEU A 13 3.03 9.66 -16.28
N ALA A 14 1.89 10.09 -16.83
CA ALA A 14 1.78 11.43 -17.42
C ALA A 14 2.03 12.54 -16.38
N GLY A 15 1.48 12.39 -15.15
CA GLY A 15 1.74 13.31 -14.04
C GLY A 15 3.21 13.37 -13.65
N GLU A 16 3.91 12.24 -13.61
CA GLU A 16 5.35 12.19 -13.34
C GLU A 16 6.15 12.93 -14.42
N HIS A 17 5.86 12.66 -15.70
CA HIS A 17 6.50 13.37 -16.82
C HIS A 17 6.24 14.87 -16.78
N LEU A 18 5.00 15.29 -16.47
CA LEU A 18 4.64 16.69 -16.35
C LEU A 18 5.40 17.37 -15.21
N ALA A 19 5.48 16.74 -14.03
CA ALA A 19 6.23 17.27 -12.89
C ALA A 19 7.72 17.47 -13.24
N PHE A 20 8.34 16.52 -13.93
CA PHE A 20 9.74 16.65 -14.37
C PHE A 20 9.92 17.70 -15.46
N LEU A 21 8.96 17.87 -16.37
CA LEU A 21 8.98 18.94 -17.35
C LEU A 21 9.01 20.31 -16.66
N TYR A 22 8.11 20.52 -15.69
CA TYR A 22 8.06 21.76 -14.91
C TYR A 22 9.35 21.96 -14.10
N GLY A 23 9.86 20.91 -13.47
CA GLY A 23 11.13 20.94 -12.75
C GLY A 23 12.27 21.48 -13.63
N ARG A 24 12.40 20.96 -14.85
CA ARG A 24 13.41 21.44 -15.82
C ARG A 24 13.15 22.86 -16.29
N SER A 25 11.90 23.19 -16.63
CA SER A 25 11.54 24.49 -17.19
C SER A 25 11.71 25.65 -16.20
N PHE A 26 11.54 25.38 -14.92
CA PHE A 26 11.55 26.40 -13.86
C PHE A 26 12.69 26.23 -12.85
N GLY A 27 13.62 25.31 -13.09
CA GLY A 27 14.76 25.08 -12.19
C GLY A 27 14.37 24.52 -10.81
N MET A 28 13.23 23.84 -10.71
CA MET A 28 12.76 23.26 -9.43
C MET A 28 13.31 21.85 -9.24
N PRO A 29 13.82 21.49 -8.05
CA PRO A 29 14.14 20.12 -7.74
C PRO A 29 12.85 19.31 -7.58
N VAL A 30 12.70 18.24 -8.36
CA VAL A 30 11.51 17.35 -8.33
C VAL A 30 11.96 15.92 -8.12
N ALA A 31 11.35 15.23 -7.16
CA ALA A 31 11.44 13.79 -7.01
C ALA A 31 10.05 13.16 -7.11
N ALA A 32 9.94 12.01 -7.75
CA ALA A 32 8.71 11.25 -7.85
C ALA A 32 8.81 9.99 -6.98
N LEU A 33 7.82 9.78 -6.12
CA LEU A 33 7.71 8.60 -5.28
C LEU A 33 6.57 7.70 -5.81
N ARG A 34 6.92 6.49 -6.23
CA ARG A 34 5.97 5.47 -6.69
C ARG A 34 5.67 4.52 -5.54
N TYR A 35 4.55 4.77 -4.87
CA TYR A 35 4.14 3.94 -3.74
C TYR A 35 3.57 2.61 -4.21
N PHE A 36 4.03 1.54 -3.58
CA PHE A 36 3.32 0.28 -3.55
C PHE A 36 2.22 0.33 -2.48
N THR A 37 1.35 -0.65 -2.42
CA THR A 37 0.11 -0.55 -1.63
C THR A 37 0.35 -0.06 -0.21
N VAL A 38 0.07 1.22 0.06
CA VAL A 38 0.22 1.82 1.39
C VAL A 38 -0.95 1.40 2.28
N TYR A 39 -0.64 0.98 3.51
CA TYR A 39 -1.62 0.53 4.49
C TYR A 39 -1.28 1.06 5.89
N GLY A 40 -2.23 0.94 6.82
CA GLY A 40 -2.09 1.39 8.19
C GLY A 40 -3.25 2.27 8.66
N PRO A 41 -3.21 2.77 9.89
CA PRO A 41 -4.24 3.64 10.44
C PRO A 41 -4.61 4.79 9.50
N ARG A 42 -5.92 5.06 9.37
CA ARG A 42 -6.51 6.04 8.44
C ARG A 42 -6.44 5.65 6.95
N GLN A 43 -6.22 4.39 6.64
CA GLN A 43 -6.38 3.91 5.27
C GLN A 43 -7.80 4.24 4.77
N ARG A 44 -7.92 4.58 3.47
CA ARG A 44 -9.23 4.90 2.86
C ARG A 44 -10.19 3.71 2.96
N PRO A 45 -11.51 3.96 3.17
CA PRO A 45 -12.51 2.90 3.37
C PRO A 45 -12.69 1.92 2.20
N ASP A 46 -12.31 2.33 0.99
CA ASP A 46 -12.37 1.49 -0.23
C ASP A 46 -11.19 0.53 -0.37
N MET A 47 -10.13 0.70 0.41
CA MET A 47 -8.93 -0.13 0.36
C MET A 47 -9.10 -1.47 1.10
N ALA A 48 -8.32 -2.47 0.68
CA ALA A 48 -8.51 -3.85 1.10
C ALA A 48 -8.49 -4.06 2.62
N PHE A 49 -7.43 -3.61 3.30
CA PHE A 49 -7.30 -3.89 4.73
C PHE A 49 -8.32 -3.16 5.59
N HIS A 50 -8.66 -1.92 5.23
CA HIS A 50 -9.77 -1.22 5.90
C HIS A 50 -11.09 -1.98 5.74
N ARG A 51 -11.40 -2.47 4.53
CA ARG A 51 -12.60 -3.29 4.27
C ARG A 51 -12.56 -4.61 5.04
N PHE A 52 -11.40 -5.25 5.14
CA PHE A 52 -11.24 -6.49 5.88
C PHE A 52 -11.45 -6.28 7.39
N CYS A 53 -10.82 -5.26 7.96
CA CYS A 53 -11.04 -4.89 9.35
C CYS A 53 -12.52 -4.57 9.64
N ARG A 54 -13.16 -3.77 8.76
CA ARG A 54 -14.59 -3.47 8.89
C ARG A 54 -15.44 -4.75 8.90
N ALA A 55 -15.20 -5.65 7.93
CA ALA A 55 -15.95 -6.91 7.86
C ALA A 55 -15.77 -7.78 9.11
N LEU A 56 -14.54 -7.87 9.65
CA LEU A 56 -14.25 -8.58 10.88
C LEU A 56 -15.00 -7.98 12.08
N TRP A 57 -14.93 -6.64 12.28
CA TRP A 57 -15.57 -5.97 13.42
C TRP A 57 -17.10 -6.02 13.38
N LEU A 58 -17.70 -6.02 12.17
CA LEU A 58 -19.15 -6.06 11.99
C LEU A 58 -19.70 -7.48 11.78
N GLY A 59 -18.85 -8.50 11.70
CA GLY A 59 -19.24 -9.88 11.41
C GLY A 59 -19.83 -10.08 10.01
N GLU A 60 -19.49 -9.15 9.07
CA GLU A 60 -19.89 -9.19 7.67
C GLU A 60 -19.05 -10.18 6.86
N PRO A 61 -19.54 -10.69 5.71
CA PRO A 61 -18.70 -11.46 4.80
C PRO A 61 -17.50 -10.65 4.29
N LEU A 62 -16.30 -11.25 4.33
CA LEU A 62 -15.06 -10.67 3.84
C LEU A 62 -14.84 -11.13 2.40
N VAL A 63 -14.97 -10.21 1.44
CA VAL A 63 -14.81 -10.51 0.02
C VAL A 63 -13.33 -10.68 -0.34
N VAL A 64 -12.99 -11.86 -0.89
CA VAL A 64 -11.68 -12.19 -1.44
C VAL A 64 -11.82 -12.40 -2.95
N TYR A 65 -11.05 -11.68 -3.73
CA TYR A 65 -11.01 -11.88 -5.18
C TYR A 65 -9.99 -12.97 -5.54
N GLY A 66 -10.34 -13.83 -6.53
CA GLY A 66 -9.53 -14.97 -6.91
C GLY A 66 -9.51 -16.04 -5.80
N ASP A 67 -8.37 -16.73 -5.67
CA ASP A 67 -8.12 -17.76 -4.65
C ASP A 67 -7.47 -17.21 -3.37
N GLY A 68 -7.19 -15.90 -3.33
CA GLY A 68 -6.53 -15.23 -2.20
C GLY A 68 -5.01 -15.44 -2.12
N ARG A 69 -4.40 -16.11 -3.10
CA ARG A 69 -2.95 -16.34 -3.17
C ARG A 69 -2.19 -15.27 -3.95
N GLN A 70 -2.91 -14.29 -4.51
CA GLN A 70 -2.26 -13.14 -5.10
C GLN A 70 -1.44 -12.41 -4.04
N SER A 71 -0.17 -12.17 -4.33
CA SER A 71 0.71 -11.46 -3.41
C SER A 71 0.87 -10.00 -3.81
N ARG A 72 0.94 -9.14 -2.81
CA ARG A 72 1.17 -7.70 -2.97
C ARG A 72 2.32 -7.27 -2.09
N ASP A 73 3.03 -6.29 -2.59
CA ASP A 73 3.98 -5.54 -1.80
C ASP A 73 3.20 -4.47 -1.03
N PHE A 74 3.28 -4.54 0.29
CA PHE A 74 2.61 -3.61 1.19
C PHE A 74 3.62 -2.73 1.91
N THR A 75 3.32 -1.43 1.98
CA THR A 75 4.17 -0.44 2.63
C THR A 75 3.40 0.18 3.80
N TYR A 76 3.92 0.06 5.01
CA TYR A 76 3.28 0.67 6.17
C TYR A 76 3.32 2.20 6.06
N ILE A 77 2.30 2.87 6.58
CA ILE A 77 2.15 4.33 6.43
C ILE A 77 3.35 5.11 6.98
N ASP A 78 3.93 4.70 8.12
CA ASP A 78 5.09 5.40 8.67
C ASP A 78 6.32 5.24 7.78
N ASP A 79 6.51 4.07 7.15
CA ASP A 79 7.56 3.85 6.16
C ASP A 79 7.37 4.76 4.94
N ALA A 80 6.14 4.92 4.47
CA ALA A 80 5.83 5.83 3.38
C ALA A 80 6.12 7.30 3.75
N ILE A 81 5.80 7.71 4.97
CA ILE A 81 6.09 9.06 5.50
C ILE A 81 7.58 9.28 5.59
N GLU A 82 8.34 8.34 6.15
CA GLU A 82 9.79 8.45 6.27
C GLU A 82 10.46 8.55 4.90
N ALA A 83 10.00 7.80 3.91
CA ALA A 83 10.48 7.92 2.53
C ALA A 83 10.25 9.34 1.95
N ASN A 84 9.10 9.98 2.25
CA ASN A 84 8.84 11.37 1.85
C ASN A 84 9.80 12.35 2.51
N VAL A 85 10.00 12.24 3.83
CA VAL A 85 10.90 13.13 4.60
C VAL A 85 12.33 13.03 4.07
N ARG A 86 12.79 11.81 3.80
CA ARG A 86 14.14 11.61 3.23
C ARG A 86 14.24 12.11 1.80
N ALA A 87 13.24 11.87 0.96
CA ALA A 87 13.23 12.39 -0.40
C ALA A 87 13.24 13.91 -0.41
N TRP A 88 12.50 14.57 0.46
CA TRP A 88 12.52 16.02 0.62
C TRP A 88 13.92 16.57 0.90
N SER A 89 14.70 15.88 1.74
CA SER A 89 15.99 16.37 2.23
C SER A 89 17.20 15.89 1.40
N ARG A 90 17.09 14.76 0.69
CA ARG A 90 18.23 14.06 0.09
C ARG A 90 18.08 13.71 -1.39
N ALA A 91 16.86 13.73 -1.94
CA ALA A 91 16.68 13.33 -3.33
C ALA A 91 17.40 14.26 -4.29
N GLY A 92 18.09 13.68 -5.25
CA GLY A 92 18.65 14.40 -6.38
C GLY A 92 17.53 14.96 -7.29
N PRO A 93 17.82 15.95 -8.13
CA PRO A 93 16.84 16.51 -9.04
C PRO A 93 16.37 15.44 -10.04
N GLN A 94 15.07 15.43 -10.32
CA GLN A 94 14.42 14.50 -11.25
C GLN A 94 14.64 13.02 -10.92
N ALA A 95 14.72 12.69 -9.64
CA ALA A 95 14.83 11.33 -9.18
C ALA A 95 13.46 10.63 -9.13
N VAL A 96 13.45 9.31 -9.39
CA VAL A 96 12.28 8.45 -9.24
C VAL A 96 12.63 7.35 -8.28
N TYR A 97 11.80 7.14 -7.26
CA TYR A 97 11.97 6.09 -6.27
C TYR A 97 10.72 5.22 -6.16
N ASN A 98 10.89 3.91 -6.18
CA ASN A 98 9.85 3.00 -5.73
C ASN A 98 9.87 2.95 -4.21
N VAL A 99 8.72 3.13 -3.58
CA VAL A 99 8.53 3.05 -2.13
C VAL A 99 7.73 1.80 -1.82
N GLY A 100 8.43 0.74 -1.48
CA GLY A 100 7.91 -0.59 -1.21
C GLY A 100 9.05 -1.53 -0.82
N GLY A 101 8.80 -2.83 -0.82
CA GLY A 101 9.79 -3.85 -0.45
C GLY A 101 9.78 -4.22 1.03
N GLY A 102 8.89 -3.61 1.83
CA GLY A 102 8.78 -3.91 3.27
C GLY A 102 8.15 -5.28 3.55
N SER A 103 7.08 -5.61 2.85
CA SER A 103 6.35 -6.87 3.08
C SER A 103 5.64 -7.35 1.82
N GLN A 104 6.07 -8.48 1.29
CA GLN A 104 5.35 -9.17 0.22
C GLN A 104 4.61 -10.37 0.81
N VAL A 105 3.29 -10.27 0.90
CA VAL A 105 2.43 -11.31 1.50
C VAL A 105 1.24 -11.65 0.62
N GLU A 106 0.72 -12.85 0.76
CA GLU A 106 -0.54 -13.27 0.16
C GLU A 106 -1.73 -12.65 0.90
N VAL A 107 -2.82 -12.44 0.17
CA VAL A 107 -4.04 -11.85 0.77
C VAL A 107 -4.57 -12.70 1.92
N LEU A 108 -4.56 -14.04 1.78
CA LEU A 108 -4.99 -14.95 2.86
C LEU A 108 -4.09 -14.89 4.09
N GLU A 109 -2.79 -14.71 3.92
CA GLU A 109 -1.85 -14.52 5.03
C GLU A 109 -2.15 -13.23 5.80
N ALA A 110 -2.38 -12.13 5.07
CA ALA A 110 -2.76 -10.87 5.67
C ALA A 110 -4.09 -10.96 6.42
N ILE A 111 -5.09 -11.67 5.86
CA ILE A 111 -6.37 -11.93 6.55
C ILE A 111 -6.14 -12.71 7.84
N ALA A 112 -5.28 -13.75 7.82
CA ALA A 112 -4.97 -14.52 9.03
C ALA A 112 -4.29 -13.67 10.11
N VAL A 113 -3.48 -12.68 9.75
CA VAL A 113 -2.94 -11.69 10.71
C VAL A 113 -4.07 -10.85 11.32
N LEU A 114 -4.97 -10.32 10.49
CA LEU A 114 -6.10 -9.51 10.94
C LEU A 114 -7.07 -10.31 11.82
N GLU A 115 -7.34 -11.59 11.52
CA GLU A 115 -8.14 -12.48 12.37
C GLU A 115 -7.54 -12.58 13.77
N ARG A 116 -6.23 -12.75 13.88
CA ARG A 116 -5.54 -12.79 15.18
C ARG A 116 -5.64 -11.46 15.91
N ALA A 117 -5.40 -10.34 15.19
CA ALA A 117 -5.44 -9.00 15.76
C ALA A 117 -6.85 -8.61 16.26
N CYS A 118 -7.88 -9.00 15.53
CA CYS A 118 -9.27 -8.73 15.89
C CYS A 118 -9.87 -9.76 16.87
N GLY A 119 -9.26 -10.93 17.03
CA GLY A 119 -9.81 -12.04 17.81
C GLY A 119 -11.08 -12.66 17.19
N VAL A 120 -11.29 -12.50 15.88
CA VAL A 120 -12.49 -12.91 15.15
C VAL A 120 -12.11 -13.67 13.90
N LYS A 121 -12.86 -14.76 13.58
CA LYS A 121 -12.67 -15.48 12.31
C LYS A 121 -13.47 -14.85 11.19
N ALA A 122 -12.82 -14.71 10.02
CA ALA A 122 -13.43 -14.16 8.82
C ALA A 122 -14.43 -15.15 8.20
N LYS A 123 -15.55 -14.63 7.72
CA LYS A 123 -16.48 -15.34 6.83
C LYS A 123 -16.06 -15.02 5.40
N LEU A 124 -15.20 -15.84 4.80
CA LEU A 124 -14.66 -15.58 3.47
C LEU A 124 -15.74 -15.77 2.39
N ASP A 125 -15.85 -14.78 1.48
CA ASP A 125 -16.69 -14.80 0.29
C ASP A 125 -15.82 -14.61 -0.94
N PHE A 126 -15.54 -15.71 -1.66
CA PHE A 126 -14.67 -15.69 -2.83
C PHE A 126 -15.40 -15.20 -4.08
N LYS A 127 -14.82 -14.23 -4.77
CA LYS A 127 -15.32 -13.65 -6.03
C LYS A 127 -14.31 -13.85 -7.16
N PRO A 128 -14.76 -13.87 -8.43
CA PRO A 128 -13.84 -13.91 -9.57
C PRO A 128 -12.81 -12.78 -9.52
N LEU A 129 -11.58 -13.07 -9.94
CA LEU A 129 -10.52 -12.07 -10.04
C LEU A 129 -10.88 -11.02 -11.10
N PRO A 130 -10.82 -9.71 -10.80
CA PRO A 130 -11.05 -8.67 -11.78
C PRO A 130 -10.03 -8.74 -12.93
N PRO A 131 -10.44 -8.47 -14.20
CA PRO A 131 -9.52 -8.40 -15.32
C PRO A 131 -8.41 -7.38 -15.09
N GLY A 132 -7.16 -7.76 -15.37
CA GLY A 132 -6.00 -6.85 -15.29
C GLY A 132 -5.36 -6.73 -13.90
N ASP A 133 -5.85 -7.46 -12.91
CA ASP A 133 -5.18 -7.51 -11.60
C ASP A 133 -3.96 -8.44 -11.66
N PRO A 134 -2.73 -7.95 -11.43
CA PRO A 134 -1.54 -8.77 -11.55
C PRO A 134 -1.48 -9.82 -10.42
N PRO A 135 -0.98 -11.04 -10.69
CA PRO A 135 -0.88 -12.09 -9.66
C PRO A 135 0.11 -11.72 -8.55
N ARG A 136 1.13 -10.93 -8.86
CA ARG A 136 2.16 -10.51 -7.91
C ARG A 136 2.62 -9.08 -8.19
N THR A 137 2.89 -8.33 -7.11
CA THR A 137 3.59 -7.05 -7.18
C THR A 137 4.77 -7.09 -6.23
N ARG A 138 5.91 -6.54 -6.67
CA ARG A 138 7.12 -6.38 -5.86
C ARG A 138 7.82 -5.08 -6.24
N ALA A 139 8.19 -4.28 -5.24
CA ALA A 139 9.01 -3.11 -5.46
C ALA A 139 10.49 -3.51 -5.61
N ASP A 140 11.16 -2.84 -6.51
CA ASP A 140 12.62 -2.72 -6.48
C ASP A 140 12.92 -1.36 -5.81
N ALA A 141 13.28 -1.40 -4.52
CA ALA A 141 13.60 -0.24 -3.72
C ALA A 141 15.11 0.06 -3.66
N SER A 142 15.93 -0.62 -4.46
CA SER A 142 17.40 -0.49 -4.43
C SER A 142 17.88 0.95 -4.60
N ARG A 143 17.21 1.72 -5.45
CA ARG A 143 17.55 3.14 -5.62
C ARG A 143 17.15 3.99 -4.42
N LEU A 144 16.02 3.70 -3.78
CA LEU A 144 15.60 4.36 -2.53
C LEU A 144 16.66 4.14 -1.46
N GLU A 145 17.15 2.92 -1.32
CA GLU A 145 18.19 2.55 -0.37
C GLU A 145 19.51 3.26 -0.68
N ALA A 146 19.97 3.18 -1.92
CA ALA A 146 21.27 3.75 -2.33
C ALA A 146 21.32 5.28 -2.18
N ASP A 147 20.28 6.00 -2.62
CA ASP A 147 20.28 7.46 -2.67
C ASP A 147 19.82 8.08 -1.33
N LEU A 148 18.86 7.47 -0.65
CA LEU A 148 18.22 8.03 0.55
C LEU A 148 18.63 7.31 1.85
N GLY A 149 19.33 6.18 1.75
CA GLY A 149 19.77 5.38 2.91
C GLY A 149 18.58 4.80 3.68
N TYR A 150 17.52 4.37 2.97
CA TYR A 150 16.29 3.91 3.60
C TYR A 150 15.60 2.81 2.82
N VAL A 151 15.09 1.82 3.55
CA VAL A 151 14.20 0.78 3.04
C VAL A 151 13.03 0.64 4.00
N PRO A 152 11.77 0.53 3.52
CA PRO A 152 10.63 0.16 4.34
C PRO A 152 10.91 -1.13 5.12
N ALA A 153 10.65 -1.13 6.42
CA ALA A 153 11.07 -2.22 7.31
C ALA A 153 10.02 -2.64 8.34
N VAL A 154 8.88 -1.97 8.41
CA VAL A 154 7.82 -2.34 9.37
C VAL A 154 7.21 -3.69 8.95
N PRO A 155 7.25 -4.72 9.84
CA PRO A 155 6.64 -6.02 9.57
C PRO A 155 5.13 -5.89 9.35
N ILE A 156 4.58 -6.71 8.45
CA ILE A 156 3.16 -6.67 8.10
C ILE A 156 2.26 -6.89 9.32
N GLU A 157 2.66 -7.76 10.23
CA GLU A 157 1.93 -8.07 11.45
C GLU A 157 1.73 -6.80 12.29
N ARG A 158 2.80 -6.07 12.56
CA ARG A 158 2.76 -4.83 13.36
C ARG A 158 1.86 -3.77 12.71
N GLY A 159 1.96 -3.60 11.40
CA GLY A 159 1.18 -2.60 10.69
C GLY A 159 -0.32 -2.95 10.64
N LEU A 160 -0.65 -4.23 10.45
CA LEU A 160 -2.04 -4.71 10.45
C LEU A 160 -2.66 -4.69 11.85
N GLU A 161 -1.90 -4.99 12.89
CA GLU A 161 -2.35 -4.84 14.29
C GLU A 161 -2.71 -3.37 14.59
N ALA A 162 -1.88 -2.43 14.18
CA ALA A 162 -2.15 -1.00 14.34
C ALA A 162 -3.41 -0.54 13.55
N GLU A 163 -3.61 -1.04 12.33
CA GLU A 163 -4.80 -0.75 11.54
C GLU A 163 -6.07 -1.38 12.14
N ALA A 164 -5.98 -2.63 12.62
CA ALA A 164 -7.08 -3.30 13.31
C ALA A 164 -7.49 -2.53 14.58
N GLU A 165 -6.54 -2.12 15.41
CA GLU A 165 -6.83 -1.33 16.62
C GLU A 165 -7.46 0.03 16.29
N TRP A 166 -6.95 0.72 15.27
CA TRP A 166 -7.55 1.98 14.85
C TRP A 166 -8.99 1.79 14.35
N THR A 167 -9.25 0.78 13.50
CA THR A 167 -10.57 0.50 12.94
C THR A 167 -11.55 0.00 14.01
N ARG A 168 -11.06 -0.65 15.09
CA ARG A 168 -11.86 -1.00 16.24
C ARG A 168 -12.56 0.22 16.84
N GLY A 169 -11.85 1.34 16.94
CA GLY A 169 -12.41 2.60 17.41
C GLY A 169 -13.54 3.15 16.53
N LEU A 170 -13.57 2.79 15.25
CA LEU A 170 -14.60 3.22 14.30
C LEU A 170 -15.82 2.30 14.32
N TYR A 171 -15.63 0.98 14.36
CA TYR A 171 -16.68 -0.01 14.06
C TYR A 171 -17.17 -0.79 15.28
N ALA A 172 -16.31 -1.13 16.24
CA ALA A 172 -16.71 -1.88 17.40
C ALA A 172 -17.61 -1.09 18.39
N ARG A 173 -17.66 0.25 18.28
CA ARG A 173 -18.55 1.12 19.06
C ARG A 173 -19.94 1.29 18.46
N SER A 174 -20.12 0.97 17.19
CA SER A 174 -21.38 1.17 16.46
C SER A 174 -22.39 0.01 16.68
N GLY A 175 -22.00 -1.00 17.42
CA GLY A 175 -22.79 -2.22 17.69
C GLY A 175 -23.49 -2.25 19.04
N ARG A 176 -23.85 -1.08 19.62
CA ARG A 176 -24.72 -0.99 20.82
C ARG A 176 -25.99 -0.26 20.49
#